data_6019ac24648afd37cbae0482273c8c15
#
_entry.id   6019ac24648afd37cbae0482273c8c15
#
_cell.length_a   1.000
_cell.length_b   1.000
_cell.length_c   1.000
_cell.angle_alpha   90.00
_cell.angle_beta   90.00
_cell.angle_gamma   90.00
#
_symmetry.space_group_name_H-M   'P 1'
#
loop_
_entity.id
_entity.type
_entity.pdbx_description
1 polymer ?
#
loop_
_entity_poly.entity_id
_entity_poly.type
_entity_poly.pdbx_seq_one_letter_code
_entity_poly.pdbx_strand_id
1 'polypeptide(L)'
;IVQAIKKAGFTNGKEVSICLDVAANELIKKQKYSIHSKKFISVDQSIQKYLKLIKKYKIKSIEDPFGENDWNAWTKFVNKTKNKVQVVGDDLFVTNLERLKVGFLNLSANSILIKLNQIGTVTETLEVIKFAHLIGYKTIISHRSGDSEDTFIADLAVGTDSNQIKTGSLARSERVSKYNQLIRIEEELGKSSKMNKVN
;
A
#
# COMPACT_ATOMS: atom_id res chain seq x y z
N ILE A 1 14.16 9.33 8.65
CA ILE A 1 13.01 9.84 7.89
C ILE A 1 12.34 10.98 8.66
N VAL A 2 11.84 10.82 9.91
CA VAL A 2 11.17 11.89 10.68
C VAL A 2 12.01 13.17 10.77
N GLN A 3 13.31 13.04 11.04
CA GLN A 3 14.22 14.20 11.06
C GLN A 3 14.36 14.87 9.70
N ALA A 4 14.36 14.10 8.60
CA ALA A 4 14.43 14.65 7.25
C ALA A 4 13.14 15.42 6.91
N ILE A 5 11.96 14.87 7.23
CA ILE A 5 10.67 15.56 7.07
C ILE A 5 10.69 16.90 7.80
N LYS A 6 11.14 16.91 9.06
CA LYS A 6 11.23 18.15 9.86
C LYS A 6 12.23 19.14 9.28
N LYS A 7 13.42 18.69 8.83
CA LYS A 7 14.43 19.56 8.22
C LYS A 7 13.96 20.18 6.90
N ALA A 8 13.08 19.48 6.16
CA ALA A 8 12.46 19.99 4.94
C ALA A 8 11.30 20.98 5.21
N GLY A 9 11.00 21.30 6.46
CA GLY A 9 9.95 22.25 6.84
C GLY A 9 8.54 21.64 6.95
N PHE A 10 8.39 20.31 6.81
CA PHE A 10 7.09 19.65 6.85
C PHE A 10 6.79 19.01 8.21
N THR A 11 5.51 18.77 8.46
CA THR A 11 5.01 18.13 9.69
C THR A 11 4.70 16.66 9.43
N ASN A 12 5.40 15.74 10.12
CA ASN A 12 5.14 14.32 10.05
C ASN A 12 3.72 13.97 10.52
N GLY A 13 3.00 13.24 9.69
CA GLY A 13 1.62 12.80 9.95
C GLY A 13 0.54 13.83 9.60
N LYS A 14 0.93 14.97 8.98
CA LYS A 14 0.01 15.97 8.41
C LYS A 14 0.26 16.10 6.90
N GLU A 15 1.35 16.78 6.53
CA GLU A 15 1.71 17.05 5.12
C GLU A 15 2.48 15.88 4.51
N VAL A 16 3.34 15.25 5.30
CA VAL A 16 4.10 14.06 4.91
C VAL A 16 3.86 12.96 5.94
N SER A 17 3.48 11.79 5.49
CA SER A 17 3.23 10.63 6.35
C SER A 17 4.19 9.49 6.03
N ILE A 18 4.52 8.68 7.03
CA ILE A 18 5.35 7.49 6.87
C ILE A 18 4.43 6.31 6.58
N CYS A 19 4.72 5.62 5.49
CA CYS A 19 4.15 4.31 5.15
C CYS A 19 5.28 3.28 5.15
N LEU A 20 5.00 2.07 5.64
CA LEU A 20 5.97 0.97 5.67
C LEU A 20 5.52 -0.11 4.69
N ASP A 21 6.45 -0.61 3.91
CA ASP A 21 6.35 -1.88 3.22
C ASP A 21 7.29 -2.86 3.94
N VAL A 22 6.71 -3.87 4.57
CA VAL A 22 7.47 -4.83 5.40
C VAL A 22 7.95 -6.01 4.58
N ALA A 23 7.22 -6.37 3.52
CA ALA A 23 7.48 -7.54 2.69
C ALA A 23 7.75 -8.81 3.55
N ALA A 24 6.82 -9.11 4.45
CA ALA A 24 7.05 -10.08 5.54
C ALA A 24 7.26 -11.52 5.07
N ASN A 25 6.93 -11.85 3.81
CA ASN A 25 7.30 -13.15 3.22
C ASN A 25 8.81 -13.42 3.29
N GLU A 26 9.64 -12.39 3.11
CA GLU A 26 11.10 -12.47 3.22
C GLU A 26 11.59 -12.62 4.68
N LEU A 27 10.73 -12.35 5.65
CA LEU A 27 11.06 -12.29 7.07
C LEU A 27 10.51 -13.45 7.89
N ILE A 28 9.77 -14.37 7.26
CA ILE A 28 9.08 -15.48 7.95
C ILE A 28 9.89 -16.77 7.93
N LYS A 29 9.97 -17.46 9.08
CA LYS A 29 10.48 -18.82 9.19
C LYS A 29 9.71 -19.57 10.27
N LYS A 30 9.11 -20.73 9.91
CA LYS A 30 8.31 -21.56 10.84
C LYS A 30 7.28 -20.73 11.63
N GLN A 31 6.48 -19.92 10.91
CA GLN A 31 5.43 -19.04 11.47
C GLN A 31 5.93 -18.03 12.51
N LYS A 32 7.21 -17.69 12.49
CA LYS A 32 7.81 -16.63 13.30
C LYS A 32 8.42 -15.58 12.38
N TYR A 33 8.51 -14.35 12.86
CA TYR A 33 8.93 -13.19 12.06
C TYR A 33 10.21 -12.56 12.58
N SER A 34 11.09 -12.15 11.68
CA SER A 34 12.36 -11.46 12.00
C SER A 34 12.30 -10.00 11.56
N ILE A 35 11.54 -9.16 12.27
CA ILE A 35 11.23 -7.79 11.84
C ILE A 35 12.37 -6.77 12.04
N HIS A 36 13.34 -7.04 12.89
CA HIS A 36 14.38 -6.02 13.20
C HIS A 36 15.70 -6.59 13.67
N SER A 37 15.79 -7.88 13.81
CA SER A 37 17.02 -8.53 14.30
C SER A 37 17.03 -9.98 13.79
N LYS A 38 18.16 -10.65 13.89
CA LYS A 38 18.23 -12.09 13.58
C LYS A 38 17.38 -12.99 14.50
N LYS A 39 16.69 -12.39 15.49
CA LYS A 39 15.82 -13.12 16.42
C LYS A 39 14.40 -13.20 15.88
N PHE A 40 13.88 -14.41 15.76
CA PHE A 40 12.50 -14.67 15.37
C PHE A 40 11.55 -14.49 16.56
N ILE A 41 10.45 -13.81 16.33
CA ILE A 41 9.40 -13.49 17.32
C ILE A 41 8.05 -14.03 16.85
N SER A 42 7.11 -14.21 17.79
CA SER A 42 5.76 -14.66 17.47
C SER A 42 4.93 -13.59 16.73
N VAL A 43 3.80 -14.00 16.15
CA VAL A 43 2.79 -13.10 15.56
C VAL A 43 2.39 -12.01 16.56
N ASP A 44 2.04 -12.38 17.80
CA ASP A 44 1.58 -11.41 18.78
C ASP A 44 2.67 -10.40 19.18
N GLN A 45 3.92 -10.86 19.30
CA GLN A 45 5.07 -9.98 19.51
C GLN A 45 5.30 -9.03 18.31
N SER A 46 5.10 -9.52 17.09
CA SER A 46 5.19 -8.72 15.85
C SER A 46 4.11 -7.64 15.83
N ILE A 47 2.87 -8.00 16.13
CA ILE A 47 1.74 -7.06 16.27
C ILE A 47 2.08 -5.95 17.26
N GLN A 48 2.52 -6.32 18.47
CA GLN A 48 2.88 -5.32 19.50
C GLN A 48 4.00 -4.38 19.02
N LYS A 49 4.96 -4.89 18.27
CA LYS A 49 6.04 -4.10 17.72
C LYS A 49 5.53 -3.11 16.68
N TYR A 50 4.68 -3.53 15.75
CA TYR A 50 4.05 -2.62 14.79
C TYR A 50 3.21 -1.55 15.46
N LEU A 51 2.39 -1.90 16.44
CA LEU A 51 1.57 -0.93 17.18
C LEU A 51 2.43 0.14 17.90
N LYS A 52 3.58 -0.26 18.46
CA LYS A 52 4.56 0.68 19.04
C LYS A 52 5.16 1.61 17.98
N LEU A 53 5.54 1.09 16.80
CA LEU A 53 6.08 1.88 15.70
C LEU A 53 5.03 2.86 15.16
N ILE A 54 3.80 2.40 14.93
CA ILE A 54 2.66 3.22 14.49
C ILE A 54 2.48 4.43 15.43
N LYS A 55 2.40 4.16 16.72
CA LYS A 55 2.21 5.23 17.72
C LYS A 55 3.40 6.19 17.78
N LYS A 56 4.63 5.65 17.79
CA LYS A 56 5.86 6.44 17.96
C LYS A 56 6.13 7.34 16.76
N TYR A 57 5.92 6.84 15.54
CA TYR A 57 6.32 7.53 14.31
C TYR A 57 5.13 8.06 13.49
N LYS A 58 3.91 7.95 14.01
CA LYS A 58 2.67 8.36 13.32
C LYS A 58 2.53 7.71 11.95
N ILE A 59 2.83 6.41 11.87
CA ILE A 59 2.73 5.62 10.64
C ILE A 59 1.27 5.56 10.22
N LYS A 60 0.99 5.85 8.96
CA LYS A 60 -0.37 5.88 8.40
C LYS A 60 -0.73 4.61 7.64
N SER A 61 0.26 3.91 7.10
CA SER A 61 0.05 2.70 6.30
C SER A 61 1.11 1.65 6.57
N ILE A 62 0.72 0.37 6.59
CA ILE A 62 1.62 -0.78 6.63
C ILE A 62 1.19 -1.76 5.54
N GLU A 63 2.12 -2.06 4.64
CA GLU A 63 2.00 -3.01 3.56
C GLU A 63 2.68 -4.31 3.97
N ASP A 64 2.04 -5.43 3.67
CA ASP A 64 2.49 -6.82 3.92
C ASP A 64 3.15 -7.05 5.28
N PRO A 65 2.45 -6.74 6.38
CA PRO A 65 3.00 -6.92 7.73
C PRO A 65 3.20 -8.39 8.13
N PHE A 66 2.55 -9.33 7.44
CA PHE A 66 2.62 -10.78 7.68
C PHE A 66 2.70 -11.56 6.38
N GLY A 67 3.03 -12.85 6.49
CA GLY A 67 3.10 -13.74 5.34
C GLY A 67 1.75 -13.86 4.60
N GLU A 68 1.80 -14.09 3.30
CA GLU A 68 0.67 -14.10 2.36
C GLU A 68 -0.42 -15.13 2.66
N ASN A 69 -0.12 -16.14 3.48
CA ASN A 69 -1.06 -17.21 3.87
C ASN A 69 -1.35 -17.20 5.38
N ASP A 70 -0.82 -16.25 6.14
CA ASP A 70 -1.06 -16.13 7.59
C ASP A 70 -2.29 -15.25 7.88
N TRP A 71 -3.45 -15.62 7.29
CA TRP A 71 -4.71 -14.88 7.42
C TRP A 71 -5.06 -14.52 8.87
N ASN A 72 -4.77 -15.40 9.82
CA ASN A 72 -5.00 -15.18 11.24
C ASN A 72 -4.19 -13.99 11.79
N ALA A 73 -2.92 -13.87 11.41
CA ALA A 73 -2.08 -12.74 11.84
C ALA A 73 -2.61 -11.42 11.27
N TRP A 74 -3.02 -11.41 10.02
CA TRP A 74 -3.62 -10.25 9.36
C TRP A 74 -4.90 -9.81 10.07
N THR A 75 -5.86 -10.71 10.25
CA THR A 75 -7.13 -10.42 10.95
C THR A 75 -6.90 -9.89 12.37
N LYS A 76 -6.01 -10.52 13.14
CA LYS A 76 -5.64 -10.03 14.47
C LYS A 76 -5.07 -8.62 14.44
N PHE A 77 -4.23 -8.30 13.45
CA PHE A 77 -3.61 -7.00 13.31
C PHE A 77 -4.63 -5.92 12.94
N VAL A 78 -5.47 -6.16 11.94
CA VAL A 78 -6.55 -5.23 11.54
C VAL A 78 -7.46 -4.90 12.73
N ASN A 79 -7.88 -5.93 13.47
CA ASN A 79 -8.69 -5.75 14.68
C ASN A 79 -8.00 -4.88 15.76
N LYS A 80 -6.67 -5.02 15.91
CA LYS A 80 -5.91 -4.21 16.88
C LYS A 80 -5.70 -2.77 16.41
N THR A 81 -5.59 -2.51 15.12
CA THR A 81 -5.47 -1.16 14.56
C THR A 81 -6.79 -0.39 14.55
N LYS A 82 -7.94 -1.09 14.65
CA LYS A 82 -9.28 -0.49 14.65
C LYS A 82 -9.50 0.46 13.46
N ASN A 83 -9.03 0.09 12.29
CA ASN A 83 -9.08 0.89 11.06
C ASN A 83 -8.42 2.29 11.14
N LYS A 84 -7.57 2.52 12.15
CA LYS A 84 -6.81 3.79 12.28
C LYS A 84 -5.54 3.81 11.43
N VAL A 85 -5.20 2.69 10.82
CA VAL A 85 -4.04 2.51 9.96
C VAL A 85 -4.49 1.81 8.68
N GLN A 86 -3.98 2.25 7.57
CA GLN A 86 -4.15 1.55 6.30
C GLN A 86 -3.31 0.27 6.34
N VAL A 87 -3.97 -0.89 6.21
CA VAL A 87 -3.33 -2.20 6.15
C VAL A 87 -3.48 -2.70 4.72
N VAL A 88 -2.36 -2.76 4.01
CA VAL A 88 -2.32 -3.02 2.57
C VAL A 88 -1.87 -4.44 2.29
N GLY A 89 -2.64 -5.18 1.51
CA GLY A 89 -2.20 -6.47 0.97
C GLY A 89 -1.60 -6.29 -0.43
N ASP A 90 -0.31 -6.59 -0.56
CA ASP A 90 0.39 -6.80 -1.83
C ASP A 90 0.47 -8.30 -2.13
N ASP A 91 1.43 -9.00 -1.54
CA ASP A 91 1.57 -10.47 -1.69
C ASP A 91 0.34 -11.23 -1.17
N LEU A 92 -0.34 -10.67 -0.16
CA LEU A 92 -1.59 -11.24 0.34
C LEU A 92 -2.62 -11.43 -0.77
N PHE A 93 -2.75 -10.46 -1.68
CA PHE A 93 -3.81 -10.42 -2.70
C PHE A 93 -3.31 -10.68 -4.12
N VAL A 94 -2.07 -10.34 -4.44
CA VAL A 94 -1.44 -10.45 -5.77
C VAL A 94 -2.35 -9.96 -6.91
N THR A 95 -3.11 -8.88 -6.68
CA THR A 95 -4.10 -8.31 -7.60
C THR A 95 -5.13 -9.37 -8.06
N ASN A 96 -5.43 -10.37 -7.24
CA ASN A 96 -6.32 -11.48 -7.57
C ASN A 96 -7.68 -11.32 -6.88
N LEU A 97 -8.76 -11.37 -7.66
CA LEU A 97 -10.12 -11.17 -7.17
C LEU A 97 -10.54 -12.18 -6.10
N GLU A 98 -10.21 -13.45 -6.29
CA GLU A 98 -10.61 -14.51 -5.34
C GLU A 98 -9.87 -14.36 -4.01
N ARG A 99 -8.57 -14.03 -4.04
CA ARG A 99 -7.84 -13.74 -2.81
C ARG A 99 -8.37 -12.49 -2.10
N LEU A 100 -8.78 -11.47 -2.85
CA LEU A 100 -9.39 -10.26 -2.28
C LEU A 100 -10.72 -10.56 -1.60
N LYS A 101 -11.58 -11.41 -2.21
CA LYS A 101 -12.82 -11.90 -1.59
C LYS A 101 -12.55 -12.64 -0.27
N VAL A 102 -11.57 -13.54 -0.26
CA VAL A 102 -11.16 -14.26 0.95
C VAL A 102 -10.68 -13.29 2.03
N GLY A 103 -9.86 -12.30 1.66
CA GLY A 103 -9.36 -11.29 2.59
C GLY A 103 -10.46 -10.40 3.18
N PHE A 104 -11.45 -10.05 2.38
CA PHE A 104 -12.62 -9.30 2.83
C PHE A 104 -13.44 -10.11 3.85
N LEU A 105 -13.75 -11.36 3.54
CA LEU A 105 -14.50 -12.25 4.45
C LEU A 105 -13.76 -12.48 5.78
N ASN A 106 -12.44 -12.51 5.76
CA ASN A 106 -11.61 -12.67 6.96
C ASN A 106 -11.28 -11.35 7.67
N LEU A 107 -11.70 -10.21 7.14
CA LEU A 107 -11.32 -8.88 7.65
C LEU A 107 -9.80 -8.71 7.78
N SER A 108 -9.06 -9.16 6.78
CA SER A 108 -7.60 -9.28 6.86
C SER A 108 -6.84 -8.01 6.46
N ALA A 109 -7.48 -7.09 5.73
CA ALA A 109 -6.91 -5.83 5.28
C ALA A 109 -8.01 -4.79 5.13
N ASN A 110 -7.65 -3.56 4.75
CA ASN A 110 -8.58 -2.51 4.36
C ASN A 110 -8.13 -1.79 3.08
N SER A 111 -7.09 -2.28 2.46
CA SER A 111 -6.53 -1.72 1.23
C SER A 111 -5.82 -2.81 0.43
N ILE A 112 -5.75 -2.62 -0.88
CA ILE A 112 -5.05 -3.52 -1.81
C ILE A 112 -4.05 -2.76 -2.67
N LEU A 113 -2.87 -3.35 -2.88
CA LEU A 113 -1.93 -2.90 -3.89
C LEU A 113 -2.31 -3.52 -5.24
N ILE A 114 -2.35 -2.71 -6.27
CA ILE A 114 -2.72 -3.10 -7.64
C ILE A 114 -1.50 -3.10 -8.53
N LYS A 115 -1.17 -4.23 -9.09
CA LYS A 115 -0.07 -4.44 -10.04
C LYS A 115 -0.59 -5.17 -11.26
N LEU A 116 -0.72 -4.48 -12.40
CA LEU A 116 -1.32 -5.04 -13.63
C LEU A 116 -0.69 -6.36 -14.06
N ASN A 117 0.63 -6.49 -13.94
CA ASN A 117 1.33 -7.69 -14.40
C ASN A 117 1.24 -8.88 -13.42
N GLN A 118 0.65 -8.73 -12.24
CA GLN A 118 0.35 -9.86 -11.35
C GLN A 118 -0.87 -10.64 -11.85
N ILE A 119 -1.90 -9.94 -12.34
CA ILE A 119 -3.10 -10.56 -12.93
C ILE A 119 -2.98 -10.72 -14.44
N GLY A 120 -2.37 -9.76 -15.15
CA GLY A 120 -1.93 -9.89 -16.52
C GLY A 120 -2.75 -9.14 -17.57
N THR A 121 -4.00 -8.75 -17.29
CA THR A 121 -4.84 -7.96 -18.18
C THR A 121 -5.41 -6.72 -17.53
N VAL A 122 -5.69 -5.69 -18.33
CA VAL A 122 -6.36 -4.47 -17.85
C VAL A 122 -7.79 -4.78 -17.39
N THR A 123 -8.50 -5.65 -18.11
CA THR A 123 -9.88 -6.03 -17.78
C THR A 123 -9.97 -6.65 -16.39
N GLU A 124 -9.17 -7.66 -16.09
CA GLU A 124 -9.14 -8.30 -14.77
C GLU A 124 -8.68 -7.32 -13.67
N THR A 125 -7.71 -6.44 -13.99
CA THR A 125 -7.28 -5.39 -13.07
C THR A 125 -8.44 -4.46 -12.70
N LEU A 126 -9.22 -4.02 -13.68
CA LEU A 126 -10.39 -3.17 -13.45
C LEU A 126 -11.49 -3.88 -12.65
N GLU A 127 -11.66 -5.19 -12.83
CA GLU A 127 -12.59 -6.00 -12.02
C GLU A 127 -12.16 -6.01 -10.54
N VAL A 128 -10.88 -6.22 -10.28
CA VAL A 128 -10.33 -6.17 -8.90
C VAL A 128 -10.52 -4.79 -8.29
N ILE A 129 -10.22 -3.71 -9.02
CA ILE A 129 -10.40 -2.34 -8.54
C ILE A 129 -11.87 -2.06 -8.22
N LYS A 130 -12.79 -2.40 -9.13
CA LYS A 130 -14.23 -2.23 -8.93
C LYS A 130 -14.72 -2.98 -7.69
N PHE A 131 -14.29 -4.23 -7.52
CA PHE A 131 -14.66 -5.00 -6.34
C PHE A 131 -14.07 -4.40 -5.06
N ALA A 132 -12.81 -3.95 -5.07
CA ALA A 132 -12.19 -3.28 -3.94
C ALA A 132 -13.00 -2.04 -3.52
N HIS A 133 -13.38 -1.20 -4.47
CA HIS A 133 -14.23 -0.03 -4.20
C HIS A 133 -15.61 -0.42 -3.64
N LEU A 134 -16.25 -1.45 -4.20
CA LEU A 134 -17.56 -1.95 -3.75
C LEU A 134 -17.53 -2.37 -2.27
N ILE A 135 -16.45 -2.99 -1.82
CA ILE A 135 -16.30 -3.44 -0.42
C ILE A 135 -15.66 -2.36 0.50
N GLY A 136 -15.44 -1.13 0.00
CA GLY A 136 -14.88 -0.03 0.77
C GLY A 136 -13.37 -0.10 1.01
N TYR A 137 -12.64 -0.94 0.26
CA TYR A 137 -11.18 -0.98 0.31
C TYR A 137 -10.58 0.20 -0.46
N LYS A 138 -9.47 0.73 0.01
CA LYS A 138 -8.64 1.66 -0.75
C LYS A 138 -7.76 0.90 -1.74
N THR A 139 -7.57 1.49 -2.90
CA THR A 139 -6.70 0.96 -3.95
C THR A 139 -5.44 1.81 -4.10
N ILE A 140 -4.31 1.16 -4.29
CA ILE A 140 -3.02 1.80 -4.51
C ILE A 140 -2.45 1.22 -5.79
N ILE A 141 -2.41 2.02 -6.85
CA ILE A 141 -1.78 1.59 -8.11
C ILE A 141 -0.27 1.60 -7.94
N SER A 142 0.39 0.52 -8.32
CA SER A 142 1.81 0.33 -8.03
C SER A 142 2.64 0.04 -9.27
N HIS A 143 3.85 0.61 -9.27
CA HIS A 143 4.93 0.22 -10.15
C HIS A 143 5.54 -1.14 -9.74
N ARG A 144 6.53 -1.59 -10.49
CA ARG A 144 7.40 -2.72 -10.15
C ARG A 144 8.85 -2.23 -9.99
N SER A 145 9.71 -3.07 -9.36
CA SER A 145 11.14 -2.76 -9.20
C SER A 145 11.85 -2.60 -10.55
N GLY A 146 11.51 -3.42 -11.54
CA GLY A 146 12.02 -3.36 -12.90
C GLY A 146 11.10 -2.61 -13.86
N ASP A 147 10.56 -1.46 -13.45
CA ASP A 147 9.64 -0.67 -14.28
C ASP A 147 10.34 0.03 -15.45
N SER A 148 9.55 0.46 -16.45
CA SER A 148 9.95 1.24 -17.60
C SER A 148 9.46 2.69 -17.51
N GLU A 149 9.74 3.52 -18.50
CA GLU A 149 9.24 4.90 -18.59
C GLU A 149 7.76 5.00 -19.03
N ASP A 150 7.09 3.86 -19.29
CA ASP A 150 5.66 3.82 -19.58
C ASP A 150 4.85 4.49 -18.46
N THR A 151 3.82 5.26 -18.82
CA THR A 151 3.06 6.10 -17.89
C THR A 151 1.68 5.55 -17.54
N PHE A 152 1.28 4.42 -18.13
CA PHE A 152 -0.08 3.89 -18.03
C PHE A 152 -0.62 3.81 -16.60
N ILE A 153 0.23 3.47 -15.62
CA ILE A 153 -0.22 3.38 -14.21
C ILE A 153 -0.65 4.73 -13.62
N ALA A 154 -0.17 5.85 -14.15
CA ALA A 154 -0.64 7.18 -13.74
C ALA A 154 -2.06 7.45 -14.28
N ASP A 155 -2.29 7.14 -15.56
CA ASP A 155 -3.62 7.25 -16.20
C ASP A 155 -4.61 6.29 -15.52
N LEU A 156 -4.19 5.06 -15.22
CA LEU A 156 -5.02 4.08 -14.49
C LEU A 156 -5.40 4.59 -13.11
N ALA A 157 -4.45 5.17 -12.36
CA ALA A 157 -4.71 5.66 -11.01
C ALA A 157 -5.76 6.77 -10.99
N VAL A 158 -5.68 7.71 -11.93
CA VAL A 158 -6.66 8.81 -12.04
C VAL A 158 -7.97 8.32 -12.64
N GLY A 159 -7.91 7.58 -13.74
CA GLY A 159 -9.08 7.11 -14.48
C GLY A 159 -9.97 6.13 -13.70
N THR A 160 -9.43 5.44 -12.70
CA THR A 160 -10.20 4.54 -11.83
C THR A 160 -10.56 5.16 -10.47
N ASP A 161 -10.26 6.44 -10.26
CA ASP A 161 -10.39 7.10 -8.94
C ASP A 161 -9.68 6.31 -7.81
N SER A 162 -8.53 5.72 -8.14
CA SER A 162 -7.71 5.04 -7.16
C SER A 162 -7.13 6.05 -6.17
N ASN A 163 -7.21 5.74 -4.90
CA ASN A 163 -6.90 6.70 -3.84
C ASN A 163 -5.42 7.12 -3.83
N GLN A 164 -4.53 6.25 -4.33
CA GLN A 164 -3.09 6.42 -4.17
C GLN A 164 -2.33 5.77 -5.34
N ILE A 165 -1.12 6.26 -5.56
CA ILE A 165 -0.12 5.64 -6.45
C ILE A 165 1.18 5.41 -5.69
N LYS A 166 1.78 4.22 -5.82
CA LYS A 166 3.11 3.87 -5.32
C LYS A 166 4.04 3.74 -6.52
N THR A 167 4.82 4.79 -6.81
CA THR A 167 5.60 4.86 -8.06
C THR A 167 7.05 5.31 -7.90
N GLY A 168 7.61 5.11 -6.71
CA GLY A 168 9.02 5.39 -6.42
C GLY A 168 9.29 6.82 -6.00
N SER A 169 10.55 7.18 -5.96
CA SER A 169 11.04 8.50 -5.59
C SER A 169 11.07 9.43 -6.82
N LEU A 170 11.28 10.73 -6.58
CA LEU A 170 11.49 11.76 -7.62
C LEU A 170 12.91 11.69 -8.22
N ALA A 171 13.39 10.49 -8.49
CA ALA A 171 14.68 10.18 -9.11
C ALA A 171 14.52 8.96 -10.01
N ARG A 172 15.34 8.87 -11.06
CA ARG A 172 15.30 7.87 -12.12
C ARG A 172 14.11 8.07 -13.06
N SER A 173 14.37 8.02 -14.38
CA SER A 173 13.40 8.41 -15.41
C SER A 173 12.14 7.53 -15.41
N GLU A 174 12.28 6.22 -15.16
CA GLU A 174 11.14 5.30 -15.07
C GLU A 174 10.21 5.58 -13.87
N ARG A 175 10.61 6.43 -12.91
CA ARG A 175 9.76 6.91 -11.81
C ARG A 175 9.21 8.29 -12.11
N VAL A 176 10.08 9.20 -12.54
CA VAL A 176 9.73 10.60 -12.83
C VAL A 176 8.71 10.71 -13.96
N SER A 177 8.74 9.79 -14.95
CA SER A 177 7.76 9.74 -16.04
C SER A 177 6.31 9.70 -15.54
N LYS A 178 6.03 8.93 -14.46
CA LYS A 178 4.68 8.81 -13.88
C LYS A 178 4.25 10.10 -13.20
N TYR A 179 5.17 10.76 -12.47
CA TYR A 179 4.88 12.06 -11.87
C TYR A 179 4.63 13.14 -12.93
N ASN A 180 5.41 13.16 -13.99
CA ASN A 180 5.19 14.07 -15.11
C ASN A 180 3.84 13.81 -15.79
N GLN A 181 3.43 12.55 -15.90
CA GLN A 181 2.11 12.21 -16.46
C GLN A 181 0.98 12.69 -15.55
N LEU A 182 1.09 12.54 -14.24
CA LEU A 182 0.12 13.08 -13.30
C LEU A 182 -0.03 14.60 -13.43
N ILE A 183 1.09 15.33 -13.65
CA ILE A 183 1.06 16.78 -13.90
C ILE A 183 0.31 17.08 -15.21
N ARG A 184 0.54 16.34 -16.30
CA ARG A 184 -0.18 16.54 -17.58
C ARG A 184 -1.69 16.28 -17.40
N ILE A 185 -2.05 15.22 -16.66
CA ILE A 185 -3.45 14.92 -16.37
C ILE A 185 -4.08 16.05 -15.54
N GLU A 186 -3.36 16.60 -14.56
CA GLU A 186 -3.82 17.74 -13.78
C GLU A 186 -4.05 18.99 -14.66
N GLU A 187 -3.14 19.29 -15.57
CA GLU A 187 -3.28 20.38 -16.55
C GLU A 187 -4.51 20.17 -17.44
N GLU A 188 -4.75 18.95 -17.95
CA GLU A 188 -5.90 18.60 -18.78
C GLU A 188 -7.22 18.73 -18.02
N LEU A 189 -7.29 18.25 -16.79
CA LEU A 189 -8.47 18.33 -15.92
C LEU A 189 -8.75 19.76 -15.44
N GLY A 190 -7.73 20.59 -15.33
CA GLY A 190 -7.85 21.98 -14.92
C GLY A 190 -8.56 22.14 -13.57
N LYS A 191 -9.62 22.92 -13.52
CA LYS A 191 -10.40 23.19 -12.29
C LYS A 191 -11.12 21.96 -11.70
N SER A 192 -11.29 20.88 -12.46
CA SER A 192 -11.91 19.64 -11.98
C SER A 192 -10.91 18.72 -11.27
N SER A 193 -9.62 19.01 -11.38
CA SER A 193 -8.57 18.27 -10.70
C SER A 193 -8.70 18.34 -9.18
N LYS A 194 -8.58 17.19 -8.52
CA LYS A 194 -8.65 17.08 -7.05
C LYS A 194 -7.65 16.06 -6.53
N MET A 195 -6.92 16.43 -5.49
CA MET A 195 -6.09 15.50 -4.74
C MET A 195 -6.94 14.76 -3.70
N ASN A 196 -6.89 13.45 -3.68
CA ASN A 196 -7.54 12.66 -2.64
C ASN A 196 -6.90 12.96 -1.26
N LYS A 197 -7.74 13.16 -0.26
CA LYS A 197 -7.25 13.32 1.12
C LYS A 197 -6.95 11.95 1.69
N VAL A 198 -5.72 11.77 2.16
CA VAL A 198 -5.32 10.60 2.95
C VAL A 198 -5.82 10.83 4.39
N ASN A 199 -6.93 10.22 4.75
CA ASN A 199 -7.47 10.26 6.12
C ASN A 199 -6.71 9.30 7.03
#